data_5e1a3337f7628d531090e765280be476
#
_entry.id   5e1a3337f7628d531090e765280be476
#
_cell.length_a   1.000
_cell.length_b   1.000
_cell.length_c   1.000
_cell.angle_alpha   90.00
_cell.angle_beta   90.00
_cell.angle_gamma   90.00
#
_symmetry.space_group_name_H-M   'P 1'
#
loop_
_entity.id
_entity.type
_entity.pdbx_description
1 polymer ?
#
loop_
_entity_poly.entity_id
_entity_poly.type
_entity_poly.pdbx_seq_one_letter_code
_entity_poly.pdbx_strand_id
1 'polypeptide(L)'
;MVTNINRNLGDTMIHTWSKIRDKLENDYLADSLKKRIKYFATSYSKYPDHEGRAAILLDGQQVIAGSYCEQWSKASLLPKDETLETRLHYEFPFMDNTALKYSQFDQRCFYQAFYEFDNQSIAKSLASENLLVRIFAILDRRVGKRTLFKIKQNIESEPEIFQIFYNIRIEAEGIR
;
A
#
# COMPACT_ATOMS: atom_id res chain seq x y z
N MET A 1 -6.93 -35.29 4.10
CA MET A 1 -7.30 -34.88 2.72
C MET A 1 -6.96 -33.40 2.62
N VAL A 2 -5.83 -33.09 2.02
CA VAL A 2 -5.38 -31.71 1.82
C VAL A 2 -5.97 -31.27 0.49
N THR A 3 -6.97 -30.40 0.54
CA THR A 3 -7.59 -29.83 -0.66
C THR A 3 -6.65 -28.80 -1.27
N ASN A 4 -6.14 -29.12 -2.44
CA ASN A 4 -5.42 -28.23 -3.34
C ASN A 4 -6.21 -26.96 -3.63
N ILE A 5 -5.80 -25.82 -3.07
CA ILE A 5 -6.20 -24.49 -3.54
C ILE A 5 -5.11 -24.00 -4.52
N ASN A 6 -5.00 -24.71 -5.63
CA ASN A 6 -4.32 -24.22 -6.81
C ASN A 6 -5.37 -24.12 -7.91
N ARG A 7 -6.04 -22.98 -8.05
CA ARG A 7 -6.81 -22.69 -9.26
C ARG A 7 -6.81 -21.21 -9.59
N ASN A 8 -6.15 -20.93 -10.69
CA ASN A 8 -6.37 -19.77 -11.56
C ASN A 8 -5.94 -18.40 -11.05
N LEU A 9 -4.66 -18.26 -10.77
CA LEU A 9 -3.97 -17.04 -11.19
C LEU A 9 -3.70 -17.22 -12.70
N GLY A 10 -4.68 -16.87 -13.53
CA GLY A 10 -4.47 -16.73 -14.96
C GLY A 10 -3.33 -15.74 -15.17
N ASP A 11 -2.40 -16.09 -16.04
CA ASP A 11 -1.25 -15.35 -16.58
C ASP A 11 -1.04 -13.92 -16.05
N THR A 12 -0.89 -13.75 -14.76
CA THR A 12 -0.49 -12.48 -14.17
C THR A 12 1.01 -12.40 -14.40
N MET A 13 1.42 -11.66 -15.42
CA MET A 13 2.83 -11.39 -15.69
C MET A 13 3.48 -10.88 -14.40
N ILE A 14 4.31 -11.72 -13.79
CA ILE A 14 5.09 -11.34 -12.61
C ILE A 14 6.02 -10.22 -13.04
N HIS A 15 5.70 -8.99 -12.67
CA HIS A 15 6.56 -7.86 -12.95
C HIS A 15 7.78 -7.87 -12.04
N THR A 16 8.95 -7.61 -12.59
CA THR A 16 10.14 -7.33 -11.78
C THR A 16 9.94 -6.06 -10.97
N TRP A 17 10.62 -5.93 -9.84
CA TRP A 17 10.55 -4.71 -9.03
C TRP A 17 10.80 -3.43 -9.84
N SER A 18 11.77 -3.44 -10.73
CA SER A 18 12.07 -2.29 -11.59
C SER A 18 10.89 -1.89 -12.47
N LYS A 19 10.14 -2.84 -13.02
CA LYS A 19 8.93 -2.57 -13.80
C LYS A 19 7.80 -2.06 -12.95
N ILE A 20 7.59 -2.63 -11.76
CA ILE A 20 6.58 -2.16 -10.81
C ILE A 20 6.85 -0.72 -10.41
N ARG A 21 8.09 -0.42 -10.04
CA ARG A 21 8.50 0.93 -9.67
C ARG A 21 8.33 1.91 -10.83
N ASP A 22 8.71 1.52 -12.03
CA ASP A 22 8.56 2.37 -13.21
C ASP A 22 7.09 2.70 -13.46
N LYS A 23 6.21 1.71 -13.43
CA LYS A 23 4.76 1.93 -13.53
C LYS A 23 4.24 2.88 -12.45
N LEU A 24 4.59 2.63 -11.18
CA LEU A 24 4.11 3.46 -10.08
C LEU A 24 4.62 4.91 -10.18
N GLU A 25 5.92 5.12 -10.45
CA GLU A 25 6.55 6.44 -10.43
C GLU A 25 6.37 7.24 -11.73
N ASN A 26 6.22 6.59 -12.87
CA ASN A 26 6.20 7.24 -14.17
C ASN A 26 4.84 7.15 -14.88
N ASP A 27 4.16 5.99 -14.82
CA ASP A 27 2.90 5.80 -15.53
C ASP A 27 1.68 6.25 -14.72
N TYR A 28 1.66 5.92 -13.43
CA TYR A 28 0.49 6.17 -12.58
C TYR A 28 0.58 7.47 -11.80
N LEU A 29 1.74 7.79 -11.25
CA LEU A 29 1.88 8.93 -10.36
C LEU A 29 1.44 10.23 -11.02
N ALA A 30 0.71 11.06 -10.28
CA ALA A 30 0.34 12.39 -10.70
C ALA A 30 1.56 13.25 -11.04
N ASP A 31 1.47 14.08 -12.08
CA ASP A 31 2.60 14.86 -12.55
C ASP A 31 3.17 15.80 -11.48
N SER A 32 2.30 16.34 -10.63
CA SER A 32 2.67 17.19 -9.48
C SER A 32 3.51 16.48 -8.42
N LEU A 33 3.46 15.14 -8.39
CA LEU A 33 4.18 14.29 -7.43
C LEU A 33 5.40 13.60 -8.04
N LYS A 34 5.56 13.63 -9.35
CA LYS A 34 6.71 13.02 -10.02
C LYS A 34 8.03 13.55 -9.45
N LYS A 35 8.98 12.63 -9.23
CA LYS A 35 10.27 12.84 -8.56
C LYS A 35 10.20 13.09 -7.05
N ARG A 36 9.07 13.50 -6.51
CA ARG A 36 8.86 13.74 -5.08
C ARG A 36 8.48 12.45 -4.35
N ILE A 37 7.52 11.69 -4.89
CA ILE A 37 7.17 10.37 -4.35
C ILE A 37 8.09 9.33 -4.96
N LYS A 38 8.61 8.46 -4.10
CA LYS A 38 9.41 7.30 -4.44
C LYS A 38 8.89 6.07 -3.72
N TYR A 39 8.97 4.95 -4.40
CA TYR A 39 8.59 3.67 -3.85
C TYR A 39 9.83 2.79 -3.68
N PHE A 40 9.82 2.03 -2.61
CA PHE A 40 10.87 1.07 -2.31
C PHE A 40 10.23 -0.25 -1.87
N ALA A 41 10.71 -1.35 -2.43
CA ALA A 41 10.41 -2.69 -1.94
C ALA A 41 11.60 -3.61 -2.23
N THR A 42 11.97 -4.41 -1.27
CA THR A 42 13.04 -5.39 -1.40
C THR A 42 12.71 -6.64 -0.61
N SER A 43 13.27 -7.75 -1.03
CA SER A 43 13.26 -8.99 -0.26
C SER A 43 14.70 -9.45 -0.06
N TYR A 44 15.00 -9.84 1.14
CA TYR A 44 16.32 -10.36 1.49
C TYR A 44 16.30 -11.89 1.41
N SER A 45 16.37 -12.42 0.20
CA SER A 45 16.32 -13.88 -0.05
C SER A 45 17.41 -14.68 0.66
N LYS A 46 18.45 -14.01 1.16
CA LYS A 46 19.56 -14.62 1.90
C LYS A 46 19.24 -14.88 3.38
N TYR A 47 18.18 -14.29 3.91
CA TYR A 47 17.76 -14.51 5.29
C TYR A 47 16.75 -15.65 5.36
N PRO A 48 16.80 -16.49 6.42
CA PRO A 48 15.93 -17.67 6.53
C PRO A 48 14.44 -17.37 6.45
N ASP A 49 14.02 -16.20 6.91
CA ASP A 49 12.63 -15.73 6.92
C ASP A 49 12.24 -14.99 5.63
N HIS A 50 13.16 -14.84 4.68
CA HIS A 50 12.97 -14.04 3.45
C HIS A 50 12.44 -12.64 3.75
N GLU A 51 12.86 -12.08 4.87
CA GLU A 51 12.41 -10.76 5.28
C GLU A 51 12.58 -9.74 4.17
N GLY A 52 11.56 -8.93 3.98
CA GLY A 52 11.61 -7.84 3.04
C GLY A 52 11.11 -6.56 3.67
N ARG A 53 11.44 -5.46 3.04
CA ARG A 53 11.04 -4.12 3.46
C ARG A 53 10.35 -3.40 2.31
N ALA A 54 9.34 -2.60 2.64
CA ALA A 54 8.73 -1.66 1.71
C ALA A 54 8.64 -0.27 2.33
N ALA A 55 8.63 0.76 1.49
CA ALA A 55 8.49 2.14 1.91
C ALA A 55 7.86 2.99 0.80
N ILE A 56 7.16 4.05 1.21
CA ILE A 56 6.78 5.16 0.36
C ILE A 56 7.46 6.40 0.92
N LEU A 57 8.20 7.09 0.07
CA LEU A 57 8.98 8.27 0.42
C LEU A 57 8.41 9.51 -0.26
N LEU A 58 8.44 10.63 0.46
CA LEU A 58 8.18 11.97 -0.08
C LEU A 58 9.46 12.80 0.11
N ASP A 59 9.98 13.34 -0.98
CA ASP A 59 11.18 14.19 -1.00
C ASP A 59 12.38 13.54 -0.26
N GLY A 60 12.49 12.20 -0.39
CA GLY A 60 13.55 11.38 0.21
C GLY A 60 13.30 10.95 1.65
N GLN A 61 12.24 11.42 2.31
CA GLN A 61 11.87 11.02 3.66
C GLN A 61 10.78 9.95 3.65
N GLN A 62 10.88 8.97 4.53
CA GLN A 62 9.90 7.91 4.64
C GLN A 62 8.59 8.46 5.25
N VAL A 63 7.49 8.38 4.50
CA VAL A 63 6.14 8.67 4.99
C VAL A 63 5.59 7.44 5.70
N ILE A 64 5.78 6.27 5.09
CA ILE A 64 5.41 4.99 5.65
C ILE A 64 6.45 3.95 5.23
N ALA A 65 6.83 3.10 6.14
CA ALA A 65 7.77 2.02 5.88
C ALA A 65 7.57 0.89 6.88
N GLY A 66 7.99 -0.30 6.49
CA GLY A 66 7.97 -1.44 7.39
C GLY A 66 8.65 -2.67 6.79
N SER A 67 8.89 -3.63 7.66
CA SER A 67 9.32 -4.99 7.36
C SER A 67 8.44 -5.97 8.11
N TYR A 68 8.54 -7.23 7.76
CA TYR A 68 7.81 -8.29 8.46
C TYR A 68 8.16 -8.33 9.95
N CYS A 69 9.43 -8.23 10.31
CA CYS A 69 9.87 -8.23 11.71
C CYS A 69 9.41 -6.98 12.48
N GLU A 70 9.43 -5.81 11.84
CA GLU A 70 8.90 -4.58 12.46
C GLU A 70 7.39 -4.70 12.74
N GLN A 71 6.65 -5.28 11.80
CA GLN A 71 5.23 -5.55 11.99
C GLN A 71 4.99 -6.49 13.16
N TRP A 72 5.78 -7.55 13.26
CA TRP A 72 5.72 -8.51 14.34
C TRP A 72 5.98 -7.89 15.70
N SER A 73 7.04 -7.14 15.79
CA SER A 73 7.42 -6.44 17.03
C SER A 73 6.33 -5.48 17.49
N LYS A 74 5.71 -4.76 16.57
CA LYS A 74 4.60 -3.84 16.90
C LYS A 74 3.29 -4.55 17.20
N ALA A 75 3.00 -5.65 16.51
CA ALA A 75 1.84 -6.46 16.82
C ALA A 75 1.86 -6.99 18.25
N SER A 76 3.03 -7.35 18.76
CA SER A 76 3.18 -7.78 20.16
C SER A 76 2.96 -6.65 21.17
N LEU A 77 3.03 -5.39 20.74
CA LEU A 77 2.77 -4.19 21.54
C LEU A 77 1.32 -3.70 21.44
N LEU A 78 0.55 -4.22 20.50
CA LEU A 78 -0.85 -3.87 20.34
C LEU A 78 -1.69 -4.50 21.46
N PRO A 79 -2.85 -3.92 21.81
CA PRO A 79 -3.80 -4.56 22.71
C PRO A 79 -4.05 -5.99 22.25
N LYS A 80 -4.04 -6.94 23.19
CA LYS A 80 -4.25 -8.34 22.87
C LYS A 80 -5.67 -8.57 22.36
N ASP A 81 -5.80 -8.46 21.06
CA ASP A 81 -6.92 -8.95 20.30
C ASP A 81 -6.46 -10.29 19.69
N GLU A 82 -7.01 -11.40 20.16
CA GLU A 82 -6.66 -12.72 19.64
C GLU A 82 -6.82 -12.82 18.13
N THR A 83 -7.81 -12.15 17.57
CA THR A 83 -8.04 -12.13 16.13
C THR A 83 -6.89 -11.46 15.39
N LEU A 84 -6.39 -10.36 15.94
CA LEU A 84 -5.24 -9.65 15.36
C LEU A 84 -3.97 -10.48 15.50
N GLU A 85 -3.72 -11.04 16.68
CA GLU A 85 -2.55 -11.88 16.93
C GLU A 85 -2.57 -13.14 16.04
N THR A 86 -3.72 -13.78 15.89
CA THR A 86 -3.90 -14.92 14.99
C THR A 86 -3.64 -14.54 13.54
N ARG A 87 -4.18 -13.44 13.07
CA ARG A 87 -3.96 -12.94 11.72
C ARG A 87 -2.51 -12.57 11.46
N LEU A 88 -1.85 -11.96 12.42
CA LEU A 88 -0.45 -11.59 12.30
C LEU A 88 0.48 -12.80 12.23
N HIS A 89 0.05 -13.94 12.82
CA HIS A 89 0.84 -15.16 12.85
C HIS A 89 0.58 -16.14 11.72
N TYR A 90 -0.68 -16.29 11.31
CA TYR A 90 -1.11 -17.45 10.52
C TYR A 90 -1.74 -17.09 9.18
N GLU A 91 -2.33 -15.94 9.05
CA GLU A 91 -2.84 -15.49 7.76
C GLU A 91 -1.79 -14.59 7.11
N PHE A 92 -1.70 -14.71 5.81
CA PHE A 92 -0.97 -13.74 5.00
C PHE A 92 -1.64 -12.41 5.17
N PRO A 93 -1.04 -11.75 5.96
CA PRO A 93 -1.76 -10.98 6.82
C PRO A 93 -1.80 -9.61 6.27
N PHE A 94 -2.02 -8.75 6.83
CA PHE A 94 -1.92 -7.38 6.45
C PHE A 94 -2.72 -7.03 5.18
N MET A 95 -3.53 -7.99 4.73
CA MET A 95 -4.60 -7.75 3.78
C MET A 95 -5.71 -6.94 4.42
N ASP A 96 -5.77 -6.98 5.74
CA ASP A 96 -6.68 -6.18 6.47
C ASP A 96 -6.05 -4.87 6.77
N ASN A 97 -5.97 -3.88 6.56
CA ASN A 97 -5.46 -2.56 6.87
C ASN A 97 -4.97 -2.36 8.32
N THR A 98 -4.95 -3.42 9.15
CA THR A 98 -4.67 -3.25 10.58
C THR A 98 -3.24 -2.78 10.80
N ALA A 99 -2.27 -3.39 10.14
CA ALA A 99 -0.88 -2.95 10.24
C ALA A 99 -0.66 -1.56 9.64
N LEU A 100 -1.36 -1.24 8.55
CA LEU A 100 -1.31 0.08 7.93
C LEU A 100 -1.86 1.19 8.82
N LYS A 101 -2.87 0.91 9.63
CA LYS A 101 -3.36 1.87 10.64
C LYS A 101 -2.27 2.28 11.63
N TYR A 102 -1.27 1.41 11.82
CA TYR A 102 -0.09 1.68 12.65
C TYR A 102 1.14 2.07 11.81
N SER A 103 0.92 2.50 10.57
CA SER A 103 1.99 2.91 9.63
C SER A 103 2.99 1.78 9.33
N GLN A 104 2.51 0.53 9.31
CA GLN A 104 3.34 -0.63 9.05
C GLN A 104 2.83 -1.40 7.83
N PHE A 105 3.76 -1.89 7.02
CA PHE A 105 3.50 -2.82 5.94
C PHE A 105 4.82 -3.46 5.48
N ASP A 106 4.74 -4.64 4.90
CA ASP A 106 5.90 -5.33 4.35
C ASP A 106 5.89 -5.34 2.81
N GLN A 107 6.93 -5.90 2.21
CA GLN A 107 7.01 -5.97 0.75
C GLN A 107 5.91 -6.86 0.14
N ARG A 108 5.39 -7.86 0.86
CA ARG A 108 4.34 -8.74 0.35
C ARG A 108 3.02 -8.00 0.22
N CYS A 109 2.67 -7.23 1.26
CA CYS A 109 1.53 -6.33 1.22
C CYS A 109 1.66 -5.32 0.07
N PHE A 110 2.89 -4.81 -0.14
CA PHE A 110 3.16 -3.88 -1.22
C PHE A 110 2.91 -4.50 -2.60
N TYR A 111 3.49 -5.67 -2.87
CA TYR A 111 3.29 -6.36 -4.14
C TYR A 111 1.82 -6.73 -4.38
N GLN A 112 1.15 -7.23 -3.36
CA GLN A 112 -0.25 -7.59 -3.46
C GLN A 112 -1.13 -6.38 -3.75
N ALA A 113 -0.92 -5.27 -3.04
CA ALA A 113 -1.63 -4.04 -3.29
C ALA A 113 -1.34 -3.49 -4.69
N PHE A 114 -0.09 -3.59 -5.16
CA PHE A 114 0.24 -3.21 -6.52
C PHE A 114 -0.54 -4.03 -7.56
N TYR A 115 -0.58 -5.36 -7.44
CA TYR A 115 -1.30 -6.19 -8.39
C TYR A 115 -2.80 -5.96 -8.36
N GLU A 116 -3.39 -5.75 -7.20
CA GLU A 116 -4.79 -5.35 -7.11
C GLU A 116 -5.04 -4.01 -7.81
N PHE A 117 -4.21 -3.01 -7.53
CA PHE A 117 -4.30 -1.68 -8.13
C PHE A 117 -4.11 -1.70 -9.65
N ASP A 118 -3.13 -2.44 -10.16
CA ASP A 118 -2.79 -2.55 -11.58
C ASP A 118 -3.90 -3.23 -12.41
N ASN A 119 -4.66 -4.13 -11.79
CA ASN A 119 -5.68 -4.95 -12.46
C ASN A 119 -7.11 -4.45 -12.31
N GLN A 120 -7.32 -3.25 -11.76
CA GLN A 120 -8.66 -2.71 -11.60
C GLN A 120 -8.78 -1.24 -12.01
N SER A 121 -10.02 -0.76 -12.13
CA SER A 121 -10.27 0.65 -12.44
C SER A 121 -9.92 1.55 -11.26
N ILE A 122 -9.56 2.81 -11.54
CA ILE A 122 -9.25 3.79 -10.48
C ILE A 122 -10.40 3.99 -9.50
N ALA A 123 -11.64 3.90 -9.95
CA ALA A 123 -12.81 4.01 -9.10
C ALA A 123 -12.90 2.83 -8.11
N LYS A 124 -12.60 1.61 -8.57
CA LYS A 124 -12.52 0.43 -7.68
C LYS A 124 -11.36 0.57 -6.71
N SER A 125 -10.20 1.04 -7.17
CA SER A 125 -9.04 1.24 -6.31
C SER A 125 -9.29 2.25 -5.18
N LEU A 126 -10.02 3.34 -5.47
CA LEU A 126 -10.41 4.32 -4.45
C LEU A 126 -11.42 3.76 -3.44
N ALA A 127 -12.19 2.75 -3.83
CA ALA A 127 -13.18 2.07 -2.98
C ALA A 127 -12.68 0.73 -2.41
N SER A 128 -11.41 0.38 -2.63
CA SER A 128 -10.84 -0.87 -2.14
C SER A 128 -10.85 -0.92 -0.60
N GLU A 129 -11.07 -2.09 -0.06
CA GLU A 129 -10.88 -2.34 1.37
C GLU A 129 -9.39 -2.31 1.74
N ASN A 130 -8.50 -2.58 0.79
CA ASN A 130 -7.05 -2.49 0.99
C ASN A 130 -6.59 -1.02 0.99
N LEU A 131 -6.20 -0.54 2.15
CA LEU A 131 -5.79 0.85 2.35
C LEU A 131 -4.57 1.25 1.49
N LEU A 132 -3.65 0.33 1.25
CA LEU A 132 -2.48 0.60 0.42
C LEU A 132 -2.86 0.77 -1.06
N VAL A 133 -3.85 0.02 -1.54
CA VAL A 133 -4.45 0.21 -2.88
C VAL A 133 -5.07 1.60 -3.00
N ARG A 134 -5.78 2.04 -1.96
CA ARG A 134 -6.36 3.39 -1.90
C ARG A 134 -5.28 4.48 -1.88
N ILE A 135 -4.16 4.23 -1.19
CA ILE A 135 -3.01 5.14 -1.18
C ILE A 135 -2.40 5.24 -2.59
N PHE A 136 -2.19 4.14 -3.29
CA PHE A 136 -1.76 4.20 -4.69
C PHE A 136 -2.75 4.99 -5.55
N ALA A 137 -4.05 4.74 -5.36
CA ALA A 137 -5.09 5.40 -6.11
C ALA A 137 -5.14 6.92 -5.88
N ILE A 138 -5.03 7.41 -4.64
CA ILE A 138 -5.08 8.83 -4.36
C ILE A 138 -3.88 9.60 -4.96
N LEU A 139 -2.75 8.91 -5.12
CA LEU A 139 -1.54 9.47 -5.74
C LEU A 139 -1.57 9.40 -7.28
N ASP A 140 -2.52 8.69 -7.87
CA ASP A 140 -2.60 8.43 -9.30
C ASP A 140 -3.09 9.66 -10.08
N ARG A 141 -2.48 9.91 -11.26
CA ARG A 141 -2.84 10.98 -12.18
C ARG A 141 -4.27 10.91 -12.72
N ARG A 142 -4.88 9.71 -12.72
CA ARG A 142 -6.28 9.50 -13.12
C ARG A 142 -7.28 10.09 -12.14
N VAL A 143 -6.84 10.39 -10.91
CA VAL A 143 -7.68 11.07 -9.91
C VAL A 143 -7.59 12.58 -10.12
N GLY A 144 -8.62 13.12 -10.75
CA GLY A 144 -8.70 14.57 -11.03
C GLY A 144 -9.25 15.38 -9.85
N LYS A 145 -9.13 16.69 -9.94
CA LYS A 145 -9.56 17.65 -8.90
C LYS A 145 -10.98 17.44 -8.42
N ARG A 146 -11.92 17.13 -9.31
CA ARG A 146 -13.33 16.87 -8.94
C ARG A 146 -13.47 15.69 -7.97
N THR A 147 -12.70 14.63 -8.19
CA THR A 147 -12.68 13.46 -7.30
C THR A 147 -12.03 13.82 -5.96
N LEU A 148 -10.93 14.56 -5.98
CA LEU A 148 -10.27 15.03 -4.77
C LEU A 148 -11.21 15.89 -3.90
N PHE A 149 -11.99 16.79 -4.48
CA PHE A 149 -13.01 17.56 -3.76
C PHE A 149 -14.12 16.70 -3.17
N LYS A 150 -14.54 15.62 -3.83
CA LYS A 150 -15.51 14.69 -3.27
C LYS A 150 -14.95 13.96 -2.04
N ILE A 151 -13.71 13.51 -2.13
CA ILE A 151 -13.03 12.82 -1.01
C ILE A 151 -12.87 13.77 0.17
N LYS A 152 -12.61 15.05 -0.07
CA LYS A 152 -12.47 16.09 0.98
C LYS A 152 -13.67 16.11 1.94
N GLN A 153 -14.87 15.86 1.45
CA GLN A 153 -16.09 15.94 2.25
C GLN A 153 -16.14 14.92 3.39
N ASN A 154 -15.42 13.80 3.24
CA ASN A 154 -15.40 12.72 4.23
C ASN A 154 -13.98 12.38 4.72
N ILE A 155 -13.00 13.23 4.42
CA ILE A 155 -11.59 12.91 4.69
C ILE A 155 -11.30 12.70 6.17
N GLU A 156 -11.99 13.43 7.05
CA GLU A 156 -11.82 13.34 8.50
C GLU A 156 -12.26 11.98 9.07
N SER A 157 -13.13 11.26 8.37
CA SER A 157 -13.55 9.91 8.76
C SER A 157 -12.62 8.80 8.25
N GLU A 158 -11.66 9.15 7.41
CA GLU A 158 -10.71 8.21 6.84
C GLU A 158 -9.58 7.87 7.81
N PRO A 159 -8.93 6.70 7.68
CA PRO A 159 -7.74 6.39 8.46
C PRO A 159 -6.66 7.46 8.32
N GLU A 160 -5.98 7.80 9.41
CA GLU A 160 -4.97 8.87 9.48
C GLU A 160 -3.92 8.76 8.37
N ILE A 161 -3.44 7.56 8.09
CA ILE A 161 -2.44 7.34 7.03
C ILE A 161 -3.00 7.71 5.64
N PHE A 162 -4.27 7.48 5.37
CA PHE A 162 -4.89 7.90 4.12
C PHE A 162 -5.02 9.41 4.05
N GLN A 163 -5.39 10.05 5.16
CA GLN A 163 -5.45 11.52 5.26
C GLN A 163 -4.10 12.16 4.95
N ILE A 164 -3.00 11.58 5.44
CA ILE A 164 -1.63 12.04 5.16
C ILE A 164 -1.39 12.05 3.63
N PHE A 165 -1.64 10.94 2.94
CA PHE A 165 -1.41 10.85 1.50
C PHE A 165 -2.39 11.73 0.70
N TYR A 166 -3.61 11.88 1.15
CA TYR A 166 -4.56 12.82 0.56
C TYR A 166 -4.03 14.25 0.69
N ASN A 167 -3.53 14.67 1.84
CA ASN A 167 -2.99 16.00 2.05
C ASN A 167 -1.74 16.26 1.20
N ILE A 168 -0.83 15.29 1.08
CA ILE A 168 0.31 15.34 0.17
C ILE A 168 -0.17 15.61 -1.27
N ARG A 169 -1.22 14.92 -1.72
CA ARG A 169 -1.79 15.10 -3.05
C ARG A 169 -2.41 16.48 -3.22
N ILE A 170 -3.22 16.94 -2.29
CA ILE A 170 -3.90 18.25 -2.33
C ILE A 170 -2.88 19.39 -2.37
N GLU A 171 -1.85 19.33 -1.52
CA GLU A 171 -0.78 20.31 -1.50
C GLU A 171 -0.04 20.38 -2.83
N ALA A 172 0.34 19.21 -3.38
CA ALA A 172 1.03 19.12 -4.67
C ALA A 172 0.21 19.68 -5.84
N GLU A 173 -1.13 19.57 -5.79
CA GLU A 173 -2.04 20.14 -6.80
C GLU A 173 -2.34 21.63 -6.57
N GLY A 174 -1.88 22.23 -5.48
CA GLY A 174 -2.20 23.62 -5.11
C GLY A 174 -3.69 23.82 -4.83
N ILE A 175 -4.38 22.81 -4.36
CA ILE A 175 -5.82 22.88 -4.03
C ILE A 175 -5.95 23.35 -2.57
N ARG A 176 -6.64 24.45 -2.38
CA ARG A 176 -6.93 25.04 -1.06
C ARG A 176 -8.34 24.72 -0.59
#